data_f8389709a50e8b815bf858786932aac6
#
_entry.id   f8389709a50e8b815bf858786932aac6
#
_cell.length_a   1.000
_cell.length_b   1.000
_cell.length_c   1.000
_cell.angle_alpha   90.00
_cell.angle_beta   90.00
_cell.angle_gamma   90.00
#
_symmetry.space_group_name_H-M   'P 1'
#
loop_
_entity.id
_entity.type
_entity.pdbx_description
1 polymer ?
#
loop_
_entity_poly.entity_id
_entity_poly.type
_entity_poly.pdbx_seq_one_letter_code
_entity_poly.pdbx_strand_id
1 'polypeptide(L)'
;MLPILYPSNTSTSGFFQNNGLGFFNRCTKCEITEERNGIYELAMTILPSDRLAKTVLCGMFVKIKSNPHDDPQVFEIYAISVEESKITISGQHIHYLMNTNISTEPPVDGAADTPENLWSRMQIYFALTNPFSFSSDITSSHKILSSNNVNISLGEMLCGVVGSMVDIFGGELYYDNFHVSLLSRRGTDTGIALRYGSNISSKKQDSGTQTVYTHIAPYAYITLKNLRNNKESQYYLFYTGSNHENTIVIPNSILTYEKVLSYDFSDRMQDVVLRETSEGNFENWQDVQDRLQEEAENYISKYSAQLTQISANVEIDLAETLQGLQQCKLGDTVLIDFGDNGTTARAKIIKTVYDSLEEKYIKMELGQPKKTIADMITVKNLGGA
;
A
#
# COMPACT_ATOMS: atom_id res chain seq x y z
N MET A 1 19.53 15.32 -13.31
CA MET A 1 18.75 16.61 -13.28
C MET A 1 18.95 17.28 -11.93
N LEU A 2 19.20 18.63 -11.86
CA LEU A 2 19.27 19.31 -10.55
C LEU A 2 17.87 19.53 -9.97
N PRO A 3 17.69 19.46 -8.63
CA PRO A 3 16.43 19.73 -7.96
C PRO A 3 15.98 21.19 -8.15
N ILE A 4 14.69 21.40 -8.42
CA ILE A 4 14.10 22.73 -8.65
C ILE A 4 13.20 23.06 -7.47
N LEU A 5 13.39 24.24 -6.84
CA LEU A 5 12.56 24.73 -5.74
C LEU A 5 11.38 25.53 -6.27
N TYR A 6 10.18 25.26 -5.75
CA TYR A 6 8.95 26.01 -6.02
C TYR A 6 8.35 26.56 -4.72
N PRO A 7 7.63 27.69 -4.76
CA PRO A 7 7.00 28.26 -3.58
C PRO A 7 5.80 27.43 -3.10
N SER A 8 5.38 27.65 -1.85
CA SER A 8 4.32 26.90 -1.17
C SER A 8 2.88 27.17 -1.66
N ASN A 9 2.68 28.15 -2.53
CA ASN A 9 1.34 28.52 -3.04
C ASN A 9 0.93 27.77 -4.32
N THR A 10 1.59 26.68 -4.63
CA THR A 10 1.36 25.88 -5.84
C THR A 10 0.24 24.89 -5.65
N SER A 11 -0.84 25.02 -6.39
CA SER A 11 -2.03 24.19 -6.24
C SER A 11 -2.41 23.37 -7.50
N THR A 12 -1.70 23.52 -8.61
CA THR A 12 -2.04 22.85 -9.87
C THR A 12 -0.82 22.31 -10.63
N SER A 13 -1.01 21.25 -11.40
CA SER A 13 0.04 20.64 -12.25
C SER A 13 0.73 21.63 -13.20
N GLY A 14 0.00 22.62 -13.72
CA GLY A 14 0.54 23.64 -14.63
C GLY A 14 1.60 24.54 -13.99
N PHE A 15 1.61 24.67 -12.67
CA PHE A 15 2.57 25.52 -11.96
C PHE A 15 4.00 24.97 -12.03
N PHE A 16 4.19 23.67 -12.07
CA PHE A 16 5.49 22.99 -12.06
C PHE A 16 6.15 22.87 -13.45
N GLN A 17 5.66 23.61 -14.45
CA GLN A 17 6.18 23.59 -15.83
C GLN A 17 7.29 24.62 -16.08
N ASN A 18 7.66 25.42 -15.10
CA ASN A 18 8.71 26.44 -15.18
C ASN A 18 9.90 26.10 -14.26
N ASN A 19 10.89 26.96 -14.20
CA ASN A 19 12.10 26.79 -13.39
C ASN A 19 11.92 27.22 -11.92
N GLY A 20 10.71 27.47 -11.44
CA GLY A 20 10.40 27.84 -10.06
C GLY A 20 11.25 29.01 -9.53
N LEU A 21 11.72 28.89 -8.30
CA LEU A 21 12.66 29.81 -7.66
C LEU A 21 14.12 29.54 -8.05
N GLY A 22 14.36 28.42 -8.75
CA GLY A 22 15.64 28.02 -9.29
C GLY A 22 16.11 26.66 -8.82
N PHE A 23 17.35 26.33 -9.17
CA PHE A 23 17.97 25.04 -8.94
C PHE A 23 18.85 25.06 -7.69
N PHE A 24 18.89 23.96 -6.94
CA PHE A 24 19.88 23.69 -5.92
C PHE A 24 21.21 23.30 -6.58
N ASN A 25 22.16 24.23 -6.63
CA ASN A 25 23.44 24.03 -7.30
C ASN A 25 24.50 23.33 -6.42
N ARG A 26 24.27 23.27 -5.11
CA ARG A 26 25.17 22.66 -4.12
C ARG A 26 24.47 21.55 -3.34
N CYS A 27 23.65 20.78 -4.07
CA CYS A 27 23.07 19.55 -3.57
C CYS A 27 24.14 18.45 -3.58
N THR A 28 24.37 17.81 -2.44
CA THR A 28 25.39 16.77 -2.27
C THR A 28 24.78 15.38 -2.15
N LYS A 29 23.48 15.30 -1.88
CA LYS A 29 22.71 14.06 -1.78
C LYS A 29 21.28 14.35 -2.21
N CYS A 30 20.71 13.48 -3.05
CA CYS A 30 19.30 13.56 -3.45
C CYS A 30 18.75 12.16 -3.75
N GLU A 31 18.26 11.51 -2.71
CA GLU A 31 17.75 10.15 -2.78
C GLU A 31 16.22 10.14 -2.72
N ILE A 32 15.60 9.36 -3.57
CA ILE A 32 14.16 9.15 -3.59
C ILE A 32 13.88 7.68 -3.29
N THR A 33 13.06 7.46 -2.28
CA THR A 33 12.58 6.15 -1.88
C THR A 33 11.14 5.99 -2.34
N GLU A 34 10.86 4.96 -3.13
CA GLU A 34 9.50 4.56 -3.52
C GLU A 34 9.25 3.12 -3.12
N GLU A 35 8.13 2.87 -2.41
CA GLU A 35 7.68 1.56 -1.97
C GLU A 35 6.29 1.26 -2.55
N ARG A 36 6.07 0.05 -2.98
CA ARG A 36 4.80 -0.40 -3.56
C ARG A 36 3.66 -0.27 -2.56
N ASN A 37 2.61 0.49 -2.90
CA ASN A 37 1.49 0.85 -2.01
C ASN A 37 1.95 1.41 -0.65
N GLY A 38 3.09 2.08 -0.61
CA GLY A 38 3.75 2.56 0.59
C GLY A 38 4.33 3.95 0.44
N ILE A 39 5.50 4.17 1.02
CA ILE A 39 6.16 5.47 1.05
C ILE A 39 6.65 5.91 -0.34
N TYR A 40 6.62 7.23 -0.57
CA TYR A 40 7.24 7.89 -1.71
C TYR A 40 7.82 9.21 -1.23
N GLU A 41 9.12 9.19 -0.89
CA GLU A 41 9.78 10.25 -0.12
C GLU A 41 11.11 10.68 -0.73
N LEU A 42 11.45 11.95 -0.48
CA LEU A 42 12.70 12.60 -0.85
C LEU A 42 13.57 12.82 0.40
N ALA A 43 14.83 12.42 0.33
CA ALA A 43 15.88 12.78 1.27
C ALA A 43 17.00 13.55 0.54
N MET A 44 17.12 14.85 0.80
CA MET A 44 18.07 15.72 0.11
C MET A 44 18.99 16.42 1.11
N THR A 45 20.26 16.60 0.73
CA THR A 45 21.24 17.37 1.51
C THR A 45 21.89 18.43 0.62
N ILE A 46 21.91 19.66 1.11
CA ILE A 46 22.57 20.78 0.43
C ILE A 46 23.64 21.41 1.33
N LEU A 47 24.60 22.10 0.73
CA LEU A 47 25.55 22.91 1.49
C LEU A 47 24.89 24.23 1.92
N PRO A 48 25.26 24.79 3.11
CA PRO A 48 24.77 26.09 3.58
C PRO A 48 25.10 27.26 2.63
N SER A 49 26.10 27.07 1.77
CA SER A 49 26.50 28.03 0.73
C SER A 49 25.66 27.95 -0.56
N ASP A 50 24.65 27.05 -0.64
CA ASP A 50 23.70 27.06 -1.75
C ASP A 50 22.88 28.36 -1.73
N ARG A 51 22.64 28.94 -2.91
CA ARG A 51 21.91 30.20 -3.03
C ARG A 51 20.48 30.13 -2.49
N LEU A 52 19.87 28.94 -2.52
CA LEU A 52 18.49 28.69 -2.05
C LEU A 52 18.45 28.30 -0.57
N ALA A 53 19.61 28.09 0.10
CA ALA A 53 19.68 27.66 1.49
C ALA A 53 18.91 28.54 2.49
N LYS A 54 18.85 29.87 2.20
CA LYS A 54 18.11 30.85 3.01
C LYS A 54 16.64 31.03 2.58
N THR A 55 16.26 30.48 1.43
CA THR A 55 14.94 30.64 0.85
C THR A 55 14.04 29.44 1.09
N VAL A 56 14.65 28.24 1.19
CA VAL A 56 13.93 26.98 1.35
C VAL A 56 13.20 26.93 2.70
N LEU A 57 11.91 26.60 2.68
CA LEU A 57 11.03 26.50 3.86
C LEU A 57 10.15 25.24 3.74
N CYS A 58 9.67 24.75 4.88
CA CYS A 58 8.64 23.72 4.89
C CYS A 58 7.36 24.21 4.18
N GLY A 59 6.66 23.30 3.49
CA GLY A 59 5.51 23.61 2.66
C GLY A 59 5.86 24.10 1.25
N MET A 60 7.14 24.33 0.93
CA MET A 60 7.61 24.50 -0.45
C MET A 60 7.75 23.15 -1.15
N PHE A 61 7.91 23.19 -2.47
CA PHE A 61 8.00 21.97 -3.28
C PHE A 61 9.36 21.86 -3.99
N VAL A 62 9.80 20.61 -4.15
CA VAL A 62 10.98 20.26 -4.95
C VAL A 62 10.55 19.37 -6.10
N LYS A 63 10.88 19.76 -7.35
CA LYS A 63 10.70 18.91 -8.52
C LYS A 63 12.03 18.28 -8.92
N ILE A 64 12.04 16.95 -9.03
CA ILE A 64 13.24 16.16 -9.30
C ILE A 64 12.91 14.83 -9.96
N LYS A 65 13.84 14.27 -10.72
CA LYS A 65 13.71 12.94 -11.29
C LYS A 65 13.77 11.87 -10.21
N SER A 66 12.76 11.03 -10.13
CA SER A 66 12.58 10.01 -9.09
C SER A 66 13.02 8.61 -9.51
N ASN A 67 13.14 8.38 -10.80
CA ASN A 67 13.59 7.13 -11.41
C ASN A 67 13.97 7.39 -12.88
N PRO A 68 14.59 6.41 -13.59
CA PRO A 68 15.04 6.61 -14.97
C PRO A 68 13.90 6.69 -16.01
N HIS A 69 12.69 6.25 -15.64
CA HIS A 69 11.61 5.94 -16.59
C HIS A 69 10.50 6.98 -16.63
N ASP A 70 10.23 7.60 -15.48
CA ASP A 70 9.10 8.50 -15.32
C ASP A 70 9.55 9.97 -15.49
N ASP A 71 8.58 10.85 -15.72
CA ASP A 71 8.81 12.29 -15.69
C ASP A 71 9.21 12.75 -14.27
N PRO A 72 9.89 13.91 -14.15
CA PRO A 72 10.25 14.45 -12.84
C PRO A 72 9.03 14.63 -11.93
N GLN A 73 9.15 14.15 -10.70
CA GLN A 73 8.10 14.16 -9.70
C GLN A 73 8.26 15.33 -8.72
N VAL A 74 7.15 15.73 -8.11
CA VAL A 74 7.06 16.85 -7.19
C VAL A 74 6.92 16.34 -5.76
N PHE A 75 7.74 16.90 -4.86
CA PHE A 75 7.77 16.55 -3.44
C PHE A 75 7.53 17.81 -2.60
N GLU A 76 6.61 17.75 -1.63
CA GLU A 76 6.42 18.77 -0.61
C GLU A 76 7.48 18.62 0.48
N ILE A 77 8.13 19.71 0.84
CA ILE A 77 9.10 19.74 1.95
C ILE A 77 8.34 19.77 3.27
N TYR A 78 8.44 18.70 4.06
CA TYR A 78 7.79 18.64 5.37
C TYR A 78 8.75 18.86 6.54
N ALA A 79 10.07 18.65 6.34
CA ALA A 79 11.05 18.89 7.40
C ALA A 79 12.38 19.42 6.83
N ILE A 80 13.02 20.32 7.59
CA ILE A 80 14.34 20.87 7.31
C ILE A 80 15.15 20.84 8.60
N SER A 81 16.34 20.24 8.54
CA SER A 81 17.34 20.28 9.63
C SER A 81 18.58 21.04 9.18
N VAL A 82 18.94 22.06 9.94
CA VAL A 82 20.08 22.93 9.63
C VAL A 82 21.23 22.64 10.61
N GLU A 83 22.35 22.21 10.07
CA GLU A 83 23.62 22.04 10.78
C GLU A 83 24.67 23.02 10.21
N GLU A 84 25.78 23.21 10.91
CA GLU A 84 26.82 24.12 10.47
C GLU A 84 27.40 23.78 9.09
N SER A 85 27.52 22.49 8.78
CA SER A 85 28.17 22.00 7.55
C SER A 85 27.17 21.56 6.46
N LYS A 86 25.89 21.33 6.79
CA LYS A 86 24.89 20.82 5.87
C LYS A 86 23.47 21.22 6.25
N ILE A 87 22.58 21.22 5.28
CA ILE A 87 21.13 21.36 5.47
C ILE A 87 20.49 20.10 4.89
N THR A 88 19.77 19.38 5.73
CA THR A 88 19.02 18.18 5.32
C THR A 88 17.55 18.55 5.11
N ILE A 89 17.00 18.17 3.99
CA ILE A 89 15.63 18.45 3.56
C ILE A 89 14.92 17.13 3.36
N SER A 90 13.80 16.94 4.03
CA SER A 90 12.92 15.78 3.86
C SER A 90 11.64 16.22 3.16
N GLY A 91 11.25 15.48 2.13
CA GLY A 91 10.05 15.74 1.34
C GLY A 91 9.21 14.49 1.17
N GLN A 92 7.92 14.69 0.99
CA GLN A 92 6.95 13.64 0.65
C GLN A 92 6.38 13.93 -0.74
N HIS A 93 6.11 12.88 -1.53
CA HIS A 93 5.54 13.06 -2.87
C HIS A 93 4.22 13.81 -2.81
N ILE A 94 3.91 14.62 -3.82
CA ILE A 94 2.74 15.50 -3.81
C ILE A 94 1.41 14.77 -3.60
N HIS A 95 1.31 13.47 -3.89
CA HIS A 95 0.10 12.68 -3.64
C HIS A 95 -0.31 12.67 -2.16
N TYR A 96 0.63 12.89 -1.22
CA TYR A 96 0.30 12.97 0.21
C TYR A 96 -0.64 14.16 0.54
N LEU A 97 -0.79 15.15 -0.35
CA LEU A 97 -1.81 16.18 -0.21
C LEU A 97 -3.24 15.61 -0.19
N MET A 98 -3.46 14.42 -0.72
CA MET A 98 -4.75 13.73 -0.58
C MET A 98 -5.12 13.43 0.88
N ASN A 99 -4.12 13.30 1.77
CA ASN A 99 -4.35 13.08 3.20
C ASN A 99 -4.87 14.33 3.93
N THR A 100 -4.80 15.50 3.31
CA THR A 100 -5.33 16.75 3.88
C THR A 100 -6.78 17.01 3.49
N ASN A 101 -7.32 16.26 2.53
CA ASN A 101 -8.70 16.37 2.09
C ASN A 101 -9.53 15.28 2.77
N ILE A 102 -10.32 15.69 3.74
CA ILE A 102 -11.09 14.82 4.65
C ILE A 102 -12.54 14.76 4.20
N SER A 103 -13.15 13.58 4.30
CA SER A 103 -14.58 13.41 4.04
C SER A 103 -15.43 14.11 5.10
N THR A 104 -16.47 14.82 4.65
CA THR A 104 -17.43 15.51 5.52
C THR A 104 -18.60 14.63 5.93
N GLU A 105 -18.81 13.55 5.19
CA GLU A 105 -19.82 12.51 5.42
C GLU A 105 -19.17 11.16 5.16
N PRO A 106 -19.72 10.06 5.71
CA PRO A 106 -19.23 8.74 5.37
C PRO A 106 -19.32 8.54 3.86
N PRO A 107 -18.21 8.25 3.17
CA PRO A 107 -18.22 8.01 1.74
C PRO A 107 -18.85 6.62 1.46
N VAL A 108 -20.19 6.55 1.58
CA VAL A 108 -20.97 5.34 1.36
C VAL A 108 -21.54 5.37 -0.03
N ASP A 109 -21.18 4.40 -0.83
CA ASP A 109 -21.86 4.14 -2.08
C ASP A 109 -22.55 2.77 -2.02
N GLY A 110 -23.89 2.80 -2.10
CA GLY A 110 -24.71 1.59 -2.08
C GLY A 110 -24.63 0.73 -3.35
N ALA A 111 -24.05 1.24 -4.45
CA ALA A 111 -23.94 0.56 -5.72
C ALA A 111 -22.52 0.05 -5.97
N ALA A 112 -22.43 -1.19 -6.47
CA ALA A 112 -21.17 -1.73 -6.97
C ALA A 112 -20.79 -1.03 -8.29
N ASP A 113 -19.51 -0.67 -8.44
CA ASP A 113 -18.99 -0.07 -9.67
C ASP A 113 -17.49 -0.31 -9.82
N THR A 114 -16.93 0.10 -10.96
CA THR A 114 -15.51 0.05 -11.23
C THR A 114 -14.74 1.11 -10.41
N PRO A 115 -13.41 0.95 -10.21
CA PRO A 115 -12.63 1.93 -9.46
C PRO A 115 -12.73 3.36 -10.00
N GLU A 116 -12.75 3.56 -11.32
CA GLU A 116 -12.84 4.89 -11.94
C GLU A 116 -14.17 5.58 -11.66
N ASN A 117 -15.26 4.84 -11.78
CA ASN A 117 -16.59 5.38 -11.51
C ASN A 117 -16.75 5.69 -10.01
N LEU A 118 -16.27 4.81 -9.14
CA LEU A 118 -16.26 5.04 -7.70
C LEU A 118 -15.45 6.28 -7.33
N TRP A 119 -14.22 6.42 -7.86
CA TRP A 119 -13.42 7.62 -7.65
C TRP A 119 -14.20 8.89 -8.01
N SER A 120 -14.83 8.92 -9.17
CA SER A 120 -15.59 10.08 -9.65
C SER A 120 -16.79 10.42 -8.74
N ARG A 121 -17.53 9.40 -8.28
CA ARG A 121 -18.70 9.60 -7.42
C ARG A 121 -18.32 9.99 -5.99
N MET A 122 -17.22 9.47 -5.47
CA MET A 122 -16.81 9.72 -4.08
C MET A 122 -16.32 11.13 -3.83
N GLN A 123 -15.98 11.91 -4.87
CA GLN A 123 -15.47 13.29 -4.74
C GLN A 123 -16.45 14.23 -3.99
N ILE A 124 -17.75 13.98 -4.08
CA ILE A 124 -18.78 14.81 -3.43
C ILE A 124 -18.73 14.76 -1.90
N TYR A 125 -18.13 13.72 -1.33
CA TYR A 125 -18.03 13.52 0.11
C TYR A 125 -16.85 14.26 0.75
N PHE A 126 -15.94 14.82 -0.05
CA PHE A 126 -14.74 15.48 0.44
C PHE A 126 -14.87 17.00 0.52
N ALA A 127 -14.25 17.58 1.56
CA ALA A 127 -14.38 19.01 1.87
C ALA A 127 -13.75 19.93 0.83
N LEU A 128 -12.68 19.48 0.16
CA LEU A 128 -11.93 20.29 -0.78
C LEU A 128 -12.03 19.71 -2.21
N THR A 129 -11.94 20.61 -3.19
CA THR A 129 -11.81 20.19 -4.58
C THR A 129 -10.51 19.41 -4.76
N ASN A 130 -10.63 18.20 -5.30
CA ASN A 130 -9.51 17.32 -5.53
C ASN A 130 -8.80 17.68 -6.85
N PRO A 131 -7.49 18.03 -6.83
CA PRO A 131 -6.73 18.32 -8.04
C PRO A 131 -6.22 17.07 -8.75
N PHE A 132 -6.37 15.87 -8.17
CA PHE A 132 -5.83 14.63 -8.70
C PHE A 132 -6.80 13.99 -9.68
N SER A 133 -6.28 13.59 -10.83
CA SER A 133 -6.96 12.71 -11.78
C SER A 133 -6.69 11.24 -11.42
N PHE A 134 -7.59 10.35 -11.85
CA PHE A 134 -7.51 8.93 -11.55
C PHE A 134 -7.77 8.06 -12.77
N SER A 135 -7.10 6.92 -12.84
CA SER A 135 -7.37 5.87 -13.83
C SER A 135 -7.19 4.48 -13.22
N SER A 136 -7.78 3.46 -13.84
CA SER A 136 -7.61 2.08 -13.45
C SER A 136 -7.74 1.13 -14.65
N ASP A 137 -6.98 0.05 -14.65
CA ASP A 137 -7.15 -1.07 -15.59
C ASP A 137 -8.04 -2.19 -15.02
N ILE A 138 -8.53 -2.02 -13.79
CA ILE A 138 -9.40 -2.97 -13.10
C ILE A 138 -10.85 -2.71 -13.54
N THR A 139 -11.48 -3.73 -14.11
CA THR A 139 -12.84 -3.64 -14.65
C THR A 139 -13.89 -4.35 -13.78
N SER A 140 -13.48 -5.05 -12.72
CA SER A 140 -14.42 -5.66 -11.76
C SER A 140 -15.18 -4.56 -11.01
N SER A 141 -16.43 -4.88 -10.63
CA SER A 141 -17.30 -3.95 -9.92
C SER A 141 -17.49 -4.42 -8.49
N HIS A 142 -17.20 -3.56 -7.52
CA HIS A 142 -17.38 -3.81 -6.10
C HIS A 142 -17.98 -2.59 -5.43
N LYS A 143 -18.56 -2.79 -4.23
CA LYS A 143 -18.96 -1.70 -3.34
C LYS A 143 -17.76 -1.26 -2.52
N ILE A 144 -17.55 0.05 -2.40
CA ILE A 144 -16.67 0.58 -1.36
C ILE A 144 -17.49 0.61 -0.07
N LEU A 145 -16.98 -0.05 0.95
CA LEU A 145 -17.62 -0.01 2.24
C LEU A 145 -17.10 1.16 3.04
N SER A 146 -18.05 1.98 3.55
CA SER A 146 -17.84 2.43 4.89
C SER A 146 -18.97 3.25 5.49
N SER A 147 -19.92 2.58 6.09
CA SER A 147 -20.85 3.23 7.03
C SER A 147 -20.14 3.77 8.29
N ASN A 148 -18.93 3.32 8.59
CA ASN A 148 -18.21 3.66 9.84
C ASN A 148 -16.95 4.51 9.64
N ASN A 149 -16.49 4.73 8.40
CA ASN A 149 -15.33 5.57 8.13
C ASN A 149 -15.77 7.04 7.97
N VAL A 150 -16.06 7.67 9.09
CA VAL A 150 -16.31 9.11 9.16
C VAL A 150 -14.97 9.82 9.25
N ASN A 151 -14.81 10.93 8.51
CA ASN A 151 -13.60 11.74 8.50
C ASN A 151 -12.34 11.01 7.99
N ILE A 152 -12.49 10.13 7.01
CA ILE A 152 -11.33 9.57 6.31
C ILE A 152 -10.78 10.56 5.29
N SER A 153 -9.47 10.51 5.09
CA SER A 153 -8.82 11.28 4.02
C SER A 153 -9.02 10.61 2.65
N LEU A 154 -8.86 11.41 1.60
CA LEU A 154 -8.89 10.89 0.23
C LEU A 154 -7.79 9.84 -0.02
N GLY A 155 -6.62 9.99 0.63
CA GLY A 155 -5.55 9.00 0.59
C GLY A 155 -5.94 7.69 1.28
N GLU A 156 -6.60 7.73 2.44
CA GLU A 156 -7.11 6.55 3.14
C GLU A 156 -8.22 5.85 2.34
N MET A 157 -9.05 6.61 1.61
CA MET A 157 -10.02 6.00 0.70
C MET A 157 -9.35 5.18 -0.41
N LEU A 158 -8.18 5.61 -0.88
CA LEU A 158 -7.41 4.85 -1.86
C LEU A 158 -6.75 3.62 -1.24
N CYS A 159 -6.04 3.80 -0.11
CA CYS A 159 -5.25 2.75 0.52
C CYS A 159 -5.02 3.03 2.01
N GLY A 160 -4.99 1.99 2.82
CA GLY A 160 -4.54 2.07 4.21
C GLY A 160 -5.60 1.79 5.25
N VAL A 161 -6.88 1.78 4.88
CA VAL A 161 -7.99 1.40 5.76
C VAL A 161 -8.79 0.24 5.18
N VAL A 162 -9.45 -0.51 6.04
CA VAL A 162 -10.39 -1.55 5.62
C VAL A 162 -11.51 -0.91 4.82
N GLY A 163 -11.86 -1.50 3.66
CA GLY A 163 -12.84 -0.93 2.74
C GLY A 163 -12.28 0.11 1.77
N SER A 164 -10.97 0.42 1.82
CA SER A 164 -10.32 1.27 0.81
C SER A 164 -10.31 0.61 -0.59
N MET A 165 -10.08 1.41 -1.62
CA MET A 165 -10.06 0.90 -3.00
C MET A 165 -9.05 -0.24 -3.20
N VAL A 166 -7.83 -0.11 -2.66
CA VAL A 166 -6.82 -1.18 -2.72
C VAL A 166 -7.24 -2.39 -1.89
N ASP A 167 -7.93 -2.18 -0.77
CA ASP A 167 -8.41 -3.30 0.05
C ASP A 167 -9.50 -4.11 -0.66
N ILE A 168 -10.41 -3.46 -1.37
CA ILE A 168 -11.53 -4.11 -2.05
C ILE A 168 -11.15 -4.67 -3.42
N PHE A 169 -10.52 -3.86 -4.25
CA PHE A 169 -10.19 -4.24 -5.62
C PHE A 169 -8.85 -4.97 -5.75
N GLY A 170 -8.01 -4.91 -4.72
CA GLY A 170 -6.60 -5.29 -4.84
C GLY A 170 -5.83 -4.29 -5.68
N GLY A 171 -4.74 -4.77 -6.31
CA GLY A 171 -3.96 -3.97 -7.24
C GLY A 171 -2.86 -3.16 -6.59
N GLU A 172 -2.28 -2.28 -7.38
CA GLU A 172 -1.08 -1.52 -7.03
C GLU A 172 -1.22 -0.08 -7.49
N LEU A 173 -0.98 0.85 -6.55
CA LEU A 173 -1.03 2.28 -6.83
C LEU A 173 0.24 2.73 -7.57
N TYR A 174 0.05 3.54 -8.59
CA TYR A 174 1.10 4.27 -9.29
C TYR A 174 0.79 5.76 -9.23
N TYR A 175 1.77 6.55 -8.84
CA TYR A 175 1.65 7.99 -8.68
C TYR A 175 2.51 8.70 -9.72
N ASP A 176 1.90 9.60 -10.48
CA ASP A 176 2.56 10.49 -11.40
C ASP A 176 2.10 11.93 -11.17
N ASN A 177 2.79 12.62 -10.26
CA ASN A 177 2.44 13.97 -9.83
C ASN A 177 0.96 14.06 -9.39
N PHE A 178 0.10 14.72 -10.18
CA PHE A 178 -1.34 14.89 -9.92
C PHE A 178 -2.20 13.79 -10.57
N HIS A 179 -1.60 12.70 -11.01
CA HIS A 179 -2.32 11.55 -11.52
C HIS A 179 -2.07 10.32 -10.65
N VAL A 180 -3.13 9.58 -10.37
CA VAL A 180 -3.08 8.32 -9.62
C VAL A 180 -3.68 7.22 -10.47
N SER A 181 -2.98 6.09 -10.59
CA SER A 181 -3.53 4.90 -11.23
C SER A 181 -3.62 3.76 -10.23
N LEU A 182 -4.76 3.08 -10.19
CA LEU A 182 -4.90 1.78 -9.54
C LEU A 182 -4.81 0.69 -10.60
N LEU A 183 -3.67 0.02 -10.65
CA LEU A 183 -3.36 -1.00 -11.65
C LEU A 183 -3.55 -2.39 -11.06
N SER A 184 -4.07 -3.33 -11.84
CA SER A 184 -4.13 -4.75 -11.45
C SER A 184 -2.75 -5.30 -11.13
N ARG A 185 -1.71 -4.78 -11.80
CA ARG A 185 -0.30 -5.07 -11.57
C ARG A 185 0.58 -3.94 -12.06
N ARG A 186 1.52 -3.46 -11.24
CA ARG A 186 2.66 -2.66 -11.69
C ARG A 186 3.79 -3.57 -12.18
N GLY A 187 4.49 -3.10 -13.21
CA GLY A 187 5.68 -3.77 -13.75
C GLY A 187 5.39 -5.04 -14.54
N THR A 188 6.45 -5.59 -15.08
CA THR A 188 6.45 -6.74 -15.98
C THR A 188 7.45 -7.80 -15.51
N ASP A 189 7.41 -8.97 -16.10
CA ASP A 189 8.47 -9.98 -15.94
C ASP A 189 9.62 -9.63 -16.90
N THR A 190 10.73 -9.15 -16.35
CA THR A 190 11.84 -8.63 -17.15
C THR A 190 12.76 -9.73 -17.66
N GLY A 191 12.70 -10.94 -17.10
CA GLY A 191 13.65 -12.02 -17.36
C GLY A 191 15.08 -11.74 -16.87
N ILE A 192 15.32 -10.59 -16.20
CA ILE A 192 16.64 -10.24 -15.66
C ILE A 192 16.98 -11.17 -14.51
N ALA A 193 18.18 -11.80 -14.58
CA ALA A 193 18.69 -12.67 -13.53
C ALA A 193 19.70 -11.92 -12.64
N LEU A 194 19.43 -11.96 -11.34
CA LEU A 194 20.30 -11.41 -10.30
C LEU A 194 21.15 -12.52 -9.72
N ARG A 195 22.49 -12.38 -9.79
CA ARG A 195 23.44 -13.35 -9.28
C ARG A 195 24.33 -12.73 -8.22
N TYR A 196 24.40 -13.39 -7.07
CA TYR A 196 25.33 -12.98 -6.01
C TYR A 196 26.79 -13.09 -6.47
N GLY A 197 27.59 -12.08 -6.14
CA GLY A 197 29.01 -12.01 -6.56
C GLY A 197 29.25 -11.58 -8.00
N SER A 198 28.19 -11.45 -8.82
CA SER A 198 28.26 -10.92 -10.18
C SER A 198 27.61 -9.57 -10.30
N ASN A 199 26.36 -9.47 -9.87
CA ASN A 199 25.59 -8.26 -10.00
C ASN A 199 24.86 -7.82 -8.69
N ILE A 200 25.18 -8.44 -7.59
CA ILE A 200 24.75 -8.07 -6.23
C ILE A 200 26.00 -7.95 -5.36
N SER A 201 26.23 -6.78 -4.76
CA SER A 201 27.36 -6.51 -3.87
C SER A 201 27.12 -7.00 -2.44
N SER A 202 25.90 -6.85 -1.94
CA SER A 202 25.50 -7.37 -0.64
C SER A 202 24.06 -7.89 -0.70
N LYS A 203 23.75 -8.89 0.10
CA LYS A 203 22.40 -9.38 0.29
C LYS A 203 22.11 -9.54 1.78
N LYS A 204 20.95 -9.07 2.22
CA LYS A 204 20.36 -9.45 3.48
C LYS A 204 19.07 -10.22 3.17
N GLN A 205 19.02 -11.47 3.58
CA GLN A 205 17.84 -12.30 3.42
C GLN A 205 17.20 -12.54 4.78
N ASP A 206 15.99 -12.05 4.95
CA ASP A 206 15.16 -12.35 6.12
C ASP A 206 14.10 -13.36 5.67
N SER A 207 14.09 -14.54 6.27
CA SER A 207 13.12 -15.59 5.99
C SER A 207 12.50 -16.10 7.29
N GLY A 208 11.21 -16.38 7.26
CA GLY A 208 10.51 -16.90 8.43
C GLY A 208 9.17 -17.53 8.09
N THR A 209 8.77 -18.52 8.90
CA THR A 209 7.46 -19.18 8.80
C THR A 209 6.39 -18.52 9.64
N GLN A 210 6.67 -17.35 10.24
CA GLN A 210 5.74 -16.70 11.19
C GLN A 210 4.39 -16.36 10.55
N THR A 211 4.40 -15.99 9.27
CA THR A 211 3.22 -15.59 8.50
C THR A 211 2.64 -16.69 7.63
N VAL A 212 3.20 -17.91 7.68
CA VAL A 212 2.71 -19.06 6.90
C VAL A 212 1.72 -19.87 7.76
N TYR A 213 0.57 -20.20 7.17
CA TYR A 213 -0.50 -20.93 7.84
C TYR A 213 -1.06 -22.02 6.92
N THR A 214 -1.75 -22.99 7.49
CA THR A 214 -2.45 -24.08 6.79
C THR A 214 -3.95 -23.92 6.84
N HIS A 215 -4.46 -23.21 7.84
CA HIS A 215 -5.87 -22.98 8.07
C HIS A 215 -6.13 -21.57 8.55
N ILE A 216 -7.33 -21.07 8.29
CA ILE A 216 -7.86 -19.84 8.90
C ILE A 216 -9.10 -20.18 9.71
N ALA A 217 -9.18 -19.62 10.93
CA ALA A 217 -10.36 -19.64 11.81
C ALA A 217 -11.01 -18.24 11.77
N PRO A 218 -11.96 -18.00 10.88
CA PRO A 218 -12.59 -16.68 10.76
C PRO A 218 -13.63 -16.48 11.85
N TYR A 219 -13.68 -15.26 12.39
CA TYR A 219 -14.72 -14.82 13.32
C TYR A 219 -15.08 -13.36 13.08
N ALA A 220 -16.23 -12.94 13.62
CA ALA A 220 -16.68 -11.55 13.56
C ALA A 220 -17.56 -11.20 14.76
N TYR A 221 -17.57 -9.93 15.15
CA TYR A 221 -18.59 -9.37 16.04
C TYR A 221 -19.65 -8.67 15.18
N ILE A 222 -20.88 -9.20 15.19
CA ILE A 222 -22.00 -8.73 14.36
C ILE A 222 -23.17 -8.28 15.22
N THR A 223 -24.14 -7.62 14.63
CA THR A 223 -25.38 -7.25 15.31
C THR A 223 -26.31 -8.44 15.40
N LEU A 224 -26.75 -8.79 16.60
CA LEU A 224 -27.85 -9.70 16.85
C LEU A 224 -29.12 -8.89 17.11
N LYS A 225 -30.17 -9.14 16.31
CA LYS A 225 -31.50 -8.54 16.47
C LYS A 225 -32.50 -9.58 16.93
N ASN A 226 -33.05 -9.39 18.13
CA ASN A 226 -34.14 -10.24 18.62
C ASN A 226 -35.47 -9.76 18.04
N LEU A 227 -36.12 -10.60 17.24
CA LEU A 227 -37.36 -10.26 16.51
C LEU A 227 -38.58 -10.10 17.42
N ARG A 228 -38.54 -10.63 18.64
CA ARG A 228 -39.68 -10.53 19.60
C ARG A 228 -39.79 -9.14 20.22
N ASN A 229 -38.66 -8.51 20.54
CA ASN A 229 -38.60 -7.24 21.30
C ASN A 229 -37.84 -6.13 20.58
N ASN A 230 -37.37 -6.39 19.35
CA ASN A 230 -36.54 -5.48 18.53
C ASN A 230 -35.26 -4.98 19.22
N LYS A 231 -34.77 -5.68 20.25
CA LYS A 231 -33.51 -5.33 20.89
C LYS A 231 -32.34 -5.81 20.03
N GLU A 232 -31.33 -4.98 19.94
CA GLU A 232 -30.07 -5.28 19.30
C GLU A 232 -28.98 -5.47 20.37
N SER A 233 -28.06 -6.41 20.10
CA SER A 233 -26.89 -6.71 20.92
C SER A 233 -25.75 -7.18 20.04
N GLN A 234 -24.53 -7.17 20.57
CA GLN A 234 -23.39 -7.72 19.88
C GLN A 234 -23.37 -9.25 20.00
N TYR A 235 -23.07 -9.94 18.91
CA TYR A 235 -22.93 -11.39 18.85
C TYR A 235 -21.56 -11.78 18.32
N TYR A 236 -20.88 -12.68 19.02
CA TYR A 236 -19.64 -13.28 18.55
C TYR A 236 -19.95 -14.43 17.61
N LEU A 237 -19.74 -14.21 16.33
CA LEU A 237 -19.89 -15.20 15.28
C LEU A 237 -18.54 -15.86 15.01
N PHE A 238 -18.52 -17.18 14.99
CA PHE A 238 -17.38 -17.96 14.50
C PHE A 238 -17.84 -18.88 13.37
N TYR A 239 -16.93 -19.21 12.48
CA TYR A 239 -17.22 -20.07 11.36
C TYR A 239 -17.57 -21.49 11.82
N THR A 240 -18.60 -22.06 11.22
CA THR A 240 -19.01 -23.43 11.43
C THR A 240 -19.32 -24.07 10.08
N GLY A 241 -18.39 -24.86 9.58
CA GLY A 241 -18.54 -25.61 8.34
C GLY A 241 -19.52 -26.79 8.47
N SER A 242 -19.84 -27.41 7.35
CA SER A 242 -20.82 -28.50 7.24
C SER A 242 -20.49 -29.75 8.10
N ASN A 243 -19.23 -29.95 8.44
CA ASN A 243 -18.75 -31.06 9.29
C ASN A 243 -18.39 -30.61 10.72
N HIS A 244 -18.90 -29.47 11.20
CA HIS A 244 -18.51 -28.84 12.45
C HIS A 244 -17.02 -28.44 12.51
N GLU A 245 -16.39 -28.27 11.37
CA GLU A 245 -15.04 -27.72 11.28
C GLU A 245 -15.10 -26.21 11.48
N ASN A 246 -14.27 -25.67 12.39
CA ASN A 246 -14.25 -24.24 12.70
C ASN A 246 -13.16 -23.49 11.92
N THR A 247 -12.60 -24.12 10.91
CA THR A 247 -11.51 -23.59 10.10
C THR A 247 -11.72 -23.85 8.62
N ILE A 248 -11.15 -22.98 7.79
CA ILE A 248 -11.08 -23.14 6.34
C ILE A 248 -9.63 -23.43 5.96
N VAL A 249 -9.43 -24.42 5.08
CA VAL A 249 -8.08 -24.81 4.62
C VAL A 249 -7.51 -23.74 3.71
N ILE A 250 -6.26 -23.36 3.97
CA ILE A 250 -5.47 -22.51 3.08
C ILE A 250 -4.71 -23.43 2.11
N PRO A 251 -5.07 -23.46 0.83
CA PRO A 251 -4.48 -24.40 -0.13
C PRO A 251 -3.01 -24.08 -0.42
N ASN A 252 -2.22 -25.10 -0.75
CA ASN A 252 -0.82 -24.97 -1.18
C ASN A 252 0.13 -24.38 -0.14
N SER A 253 -0.17 -24.49 1.15
CA SER A 253 0.80 -24.17 2.20
C SER A 253 2.00 -25.08 2.15
N ILE A 254 3.21 -24.51 2.33
CA ILE A 254 4.46 -25.29 2.39
C ILE A 254 4.67 -26.00 3.74
N LEU A 255 3.85 -25.68 4.76
CA LEU A 255 3.98 -26.33 6.08
C LEU A 255 3.42 -27.75 6.02
N THR A 256 4.16 -28.66 6.65
CA THR A 256 3.79 -30.08 6.80
C THR A 256 3.02 -30.38 8.08
N TYR A 257 2.80 -29.37 8.90
CA TYR A 257 2.05 -29.42 10.16
C TYR A 257 0.96 -28.36 10.16
N GLU A 258 -0.10 -28.60 10.91
CA GLU A 258 -1.22 -27.67 11.01
C GLU A 258 -0.85 -26.41 11.80
N LYS A 259 -1.16 -25.25 11.22
CA LYS A 259 -1.02 -23.93 11.85
C LYS A 259 -2.19 -23.06 11.45
N VAL A 260 -2.94 -22.62 12.43
CA VAL A 260 -4.19 -21.88 12.26
C VAL A 260 -3.96 -20.38 12.44
N LEU A 261 -4.47 -19.58 11.50
CA LEU A 261 -4.61 -18.15 11.62
C LEU A 261 -6.00 -17.83 12.17
N SER A 262 -6.10 -17.25 13.35
CA SER A 262 -7.36 -16.64 13.80
C SER A 262 -7.46 -15.23 13.23
N TYR A 263 -8.58 -14.91 12.54
CA TYR A 263 -8.72 -13.62 11.87
C TYR A 263 -10.10 -13.00 12.09
N ASP A 264 -10.11 -11.73 12.48
CA ASP A 264 -11.29 -10.92 12.74
C ASP A 264 -11.82 -10.28 11.46
N PHE A 265 -13.04 -10.62 11.06
CA PHE A 265 -13.75 -10.07 9.93
C PHE A 265 -14.82 -9.06 10.32
N SER A 266 -14.87 -8.60 11.57
CA SER A 266 -15.90 -7.68 12.07
C SER A 266 -16.07 -6.46 11.19
N ASP A 267 -14.98 -5.86 10.71
CA ASP A 267 -15.01 -4.67 9.85
C ASP A 267 -15.66 -4.92 8.48
N ARG A 268 -15.67 -6.18 8.02
CA ARG A 268 -16.28 -6.60 6.74
C ARG A 268 -17.70 -7.14 6.89
N MET A 269 -18.14 -7.33 8.14
CA MET A 269 -19.42 -7.92 8.50
C MET A 269 -20.35 -6.93 9.22
N GLN A 270 -20.05 -5.64 9.21
CA GLN A 270 -20.79 -4.61 9.96
C GLN A 270 -22.23 -4.41 9.48
N ASP A 271 -22.49 -4.68 8.21
CA ASP A 271 -23.82 -4.64 7.60
C ASP A 271 -24.64 -5.91 7.86
N VAL A 272 -24.02 -6.92 8.47
CA VAL A 272 -24.64 -8.22 8.71
C VAL A 272 -25.40 -8.22 10.04
N VAL A 273 -26.68 -8.58 9.98
CA VAL A 273 -27.55 -8.68 11.13
C VAL A 273 -28.04 -10.14 11.26
N LEU A 274 -27.66 -10.79 12.36
CA LEU A 274 -28.22 -12.10 12.75
C LEU A 274 -29.56 -11.89 13.42
N ARG A 275 -30.58 -12.65 13.00
CA ARG A 275 -31.95 -12.52 13.46
C ARG A 275 -32.34 -13.68 14.35
N GLU A 276 -32.66 -13.39 15.60
CA GLU A 276 -33.15 -14.38 16.57
C GLU A 276 -34.68 -14.37 16.62
N THR A 277 -35.28 -15.51 16.41
CA THR A 277 -36.75 -15.70 16.48
C THR A 277 -37.24 -15.68 17.92
N SER A 278 -38.56 -15.64 18.13
CA SER A 278 -39.19 -15.70 19.44
C SER A 278 -38.93 -17.02 20.19
N GLU A 279 -38.53 -18.07 19.47
CA GLU A 279 -38.21 -19.41 20.01
C GLU A 279 -36.74 -19.61 20.31
N GLY A 280 -35.90 -18.57 20.06
CA GLY A 280 -34.47 -18.63 20.31
C GLY A 280 -33.66 -19.27 19.16
N ASN A 281 -34.29 -19.50 18.01
CA ASN A 281 -33.60 -19.99 16.80
C ASN A 281 -33.13 -18.83 15.96
N PHE A 282 -32.13 -19.05 15.09
CA PHE A 282 -31.67 -18.05 14.12
C PHE A 282 -32.33 -18.24 12.78
N GLU A 283 -32.96 -17.15 12.25
CA GLU A 283 -33.69 -17.18 10.99
C GLU A 283 -32.74 -17.25 9.76
N ASN A 284 -31.62 -16.56 9.83
CA ASN A 284 -30.67 -16.40 8.73
C ASN A 284 -29.26 -16.88 9.05
N TRP A 285 -29.14 -17.92 9.89
CA TRP A 285 -27.84 -18.45 10.31
C TRP A 285 -26.95 -18.84 9.14
N GLN A 286 -27.50 -19.57 8.17
CA GLN A 286 -26.72 -20.05 7.03
C GLN A 286 -26.21 -18.90 6.16
N ASP A 287 -27.06 -17.91 5.85
CA ASP A 287 -26.67 -16.75 5.06
C ASP A 287 -25.51 -15.99 5.71
N VAL A 288 -25.54 -15.87 7.04
CA VAL A 288 -24.49 -15.19 7.82
C VAL A 288 -23.19 -16.01 7.82
N GLN A 289 -23.29 -17.34 7.93
CA GLN A 289 -22.12 -18.24 7.83
C GLN A 289 -21.50 -18.20 6.41
N ASP A 290 -22.33 -18.25 5.39
CA ASP A 290 -21.89 -18.20 3.98
C ASP A 290 -21.16 -16.87 3.71
N ARG A 291 -21.66 -15.76 4.26
CA ARG A 291 -21.01 -14.46 4.14
C ARG A 291 -19.64 -14.43 4.84
N LEU A 292 -19.51 -14.99 6.03
CA LEU A 292 -18.24 -15.10 6.75
C LEU A 292 -17.24 -15.98 5.99
N GLN A 293 -17.71 -17.08 5.41
CA GLN A 293 -16.91 -17.96 4.57
C GLN A 293 -16.40 -17.23 3.32
N GLU A 294 -17.27 -16.51 2.62
CA GLU A 294 -16.93 -15.74 1.43
C GLU A 294 -15.81 -14.70 1.73
N GLU A 295 -15.94 -13.96 2.82
CA GLU A 295 -14.91 -13.00 3.24
C GLU A 295 -13.58 -13.67 3.55
N ALA A 296 -13.60 -14.83 4.20
CA ALA A 296 -12.39 -15.59 4.50
C ALA A 296 -11.73 -16.16 3.23
N GLU A 297 -12.53 -16.69 2.28
CA GLU A 297 -12.02 -17.18 1.00
C GLU A 297 -11.43 -16.05 0.15
N ASN A 298 -12.06 -14.89 0.13
CA ASN A 298 -11.56 -13.69 -0.53
C ASN A 298 -10.22 -13.25 0.08
N TYR A 299 -10.12 -13.30 1.42
CA TYR A 299 -8.86 -13.02 2.12
C TYR A 299 -7.76 -14.02 1.77
N ILE A 300 -8.07 -15.32 1.79
CA ILE A 300 -7.12 -16.37 1.39
C ILE A 300 -6.65 -16.15 -0.06
N SER A 301 -7.56 -15.89 -0.98
CA SER A 301 -7.23 -15.64 -2.40
C SER A 301 -6.30 -14.45 -2.57
N LYS A 302 -6.63 -13.33 -1.91
CA LYS A 302 -5.87 -12.09 -1.97
C LYS A 302 -4.45 -12.22 -1.40
N TYR A 303 -4.29 -12.96 -0.31
CA TYR A 303 -3.03 -13.10 0.42
C TYR A 303 -2.38 -14.49 0.28
N SER A 304 -2.81 -15.28 -0.69
CA SER A 304 -2.38 -16.68 -0.88
C SER A 304 -0.87 -16.86 -0.77
N ALA A 305 -0.06 -16.11 -1.52
CA ALA A 305 1.39 -16.25 -1.50
C ALA A 305 2.02 -15.91 -0.14
N GLN A 306 1.45 -14.96 0.61
CA GLN A 306 1.95 -14.54 1.93
C GLN A 306 1.57 -15.55 3.02
N LEU A 307 0.42 -16.21 2.86
CA LEU A 307 -0.10 -17.18 3.82
C LEU A 307 0.50 -18.57 3.62
N THR A 308 0.98 -18.90 2.42
CA THR A 308 1.38 -20.26 2.06
C THR A 308 2.87 -20.45 1.87
N GLN A 309 3.62 -19.38 1.63
CA GLN A 309 5.04 -19.45 1.30
C GLN A 309 5.90 -18.67 2.28
N ILE A 310 7.13 -19.10 2.48
CA ILE A 310 8.13 -18.34 3.24
C ILE A 310 8.41 -17.04 2.47
N SER A 311 8.12 -15.91 3.07
CA SER A 311 8.53 -14.63 2.52
C SER A 311 10.03 -14.46 2.73
N ALA A 312 10.77 -14.40 1.64
CA ALA A 312 12.16 -13.99 1.66
C ALA A 312 12.23 -12.56 1.12
N ASN A 313 12.45 -11.58 1.99
CA ASN A 313 12.81 -10.24 1.55
C ASN A 313 14.31 -10.19 1.35
N VAL A 314 14.73 -9.84 0.15
CA VAL A 314 16.14 -9.68 -0.21
C VAL A 314 16.39 -8.19 -0.45
N GLU A 315 17.18 -7.59 0.43
CA GLU A 315 17.67 -6.23 0.26
C GLU A 315 18.99 -6.30 -0.54
N ILE A 316 19.07 -5.52 -1.60
CA ILE A 316 20.19 -5.52 -2.53
C ILE A 316 20.76 -4.12 -2.62
N ASP A 317 22.02 -3.97 -2.21
CA ASP A 317 22.83 -2.81 -2.57
C ASP A 317 23.40 -3.06 -3.97
N LEU A 318 23.13 -2.16 -4.89
CA LEU A 318 23.53 -2.33 -6.28
C LEU A 318 25.01 -1.98 -6.47
N ALA A 319 25.77 -2.92 -7.03
CA ALA A 319 27.14 -2.64 -7.45
C ALA A 319 27.15 -1.68 -8.66
N GLU A 320 28.21 -0.90 -8.82
CA GLU A 320 28.31 0.18 -9.82
C GLU A 320 28.14 -0.25 -11.28
N THR A 321 28.21 -1.53 -11.59
CA THR A 321 28.31 -2.07 -12.97
C THR A 321 27.00 -2.60 -13.56
N LEU A 322 25.82 -2.33 -13.00
CA LEU A 322 24.59 -3.05 -13.36
C LEU A 322 23.67 -2.30 -14.33
N GLN A 323 24.03 -2.28 -15.59
CA GLN A 323 23.18 -1.71 -16.66
C GLN A 323 21.77 -2.34 -16.74
N GLY A 324 21.62 -3.66 -16.45
CA GLY A 324 20.32 -4.35 -16.53
C GLY A 324 19.31 -3.89 -15.48
N LEU A 325 19.74 -3.74 -14.22
CA LEU A 325 18.84 -3.32 -13.13
C LEU A 325 18.43 -1.84 -13.18
N GLN A 326 19.25 -1.00 -13.81
CA GLN A 326 18.87 0.39 -14.04
C GLN A 326 17.66 0.53 -14.98
N GLN A 327 17.32 -0.54 -15.73
CA GLN A 327 16.15 -0.60 -16.59
C GLN A 327 14.91 -1.16 -15.90
N CYS A 328 15.05 -1.71 -14.70
CA CYS A 328 13.91 -2.22 -13.93
C CYS A 328 13.11 -1.08 -13.30
N LYS A 329 11.81 -1.33 -13.14
CA LYS A 329 10.85 -0.43 -12.47
C LYS A 329 10.37 -1.05 -11.16
N LEU A 330 9.88 -0.22 -10.26
CA LEU A 330 9.12 -0.70 -9.11
C LEU A 330 7.93 -1.55 -9.61
N GLY A 331 7.78 -2.74 -9.05
CA GLY A 331 6.76 -3.71 -9.48
C GLY A 331 7.22 -4.74 -10.51
N ASP A 332 8.39 -4.56 -11.14
CA ASP A 332 8.94 -5.58 -12.04
C ASP A 332 9.33 -6.86 -11.30
N THR A 333 9.23 -7.98 -12.00
CA THR A 333 9.66 -9.29 -11.49
C THR A 333 11.01 -9.66 -12.10
N VAL A 334 11.93 -10.09 -11.25
CA VAL A 334 13.28 -10.52 -11.60
C VAL A 334 13.53 -11.95 -11.11
N LEU A 335 14.51 -12.63 -11.71
CA LEU A 335 14.99 -13.93 -11.25
C LEU A 335 16.14 -13.72 -10.27
N ILE A 336 16.12 -14.39 -9.12
CA ILE A 336 17.24 -14.43 -8.18
C ILE A 336 17.91 -15.79 -8.28
N ASP A 337 19.19 -15.80 -8.62
CA ASP A 337 20.03 -16.98 -8.62
C ASP A 337 20.91 -16.97 -7.36
N PHE A 338 20.62 -17.86 -6.42
CA PHE A 338 21.31 -17.94 -5.13
C PHE A 338 22.71 -18.59 -5.22
N GLY A 339 23.11 -19.09 -6.37
CA GLY A 339 24.48 -19.57 -6.68
C GLY A 339 24.84 -20.92 -6.12
N ASP A 340 24.50 -21.23 -4.87
CA ASP A 340 25.08 -22.38 -4.16
C ASP A 340 24.40 -23.73 -4.44
N ASN A 341 23.19 -23.77 -5.03
CA ASN A 341 22.46 -25.00 -5.30
C ASN A 341 21.62 -24.98 -6.60
N GLY A 342 21.86 -24.03 -7.51
CA GLY A 342 21.06 -23.88 -8.73
C GLY A 342 19.59 -23.49 -8.49
N THR A 343 19.29 -22.98 -7.30
CA THR A 343 17.94 -22.57 -6.95
C THR A 343 17.71 -21.16 -7.47
N THR A 344 16.77 -21.02 -8.38
CA THR A 344 16.30 -19.71 -8.85
C THR A 344 14.93 -19.43 -8.25
N ALA A 345 14.70 -18.19 -7.81
CA ALA A 345 13.40 -17.71 -7.35
C ALA A 345 12.99 -16.46 -8.14
N ARG A 346 11.70 -16.34 -8.41
CA ARG A 346 11.13 -15.09 -8.94
C ARG A 346 10.76 -14.18 -7.77
N ALA A 347 11.21 -12.94 -7.82
CA ALA A 347 10.86 -11.94 -6.83
C ALA A 347 10.45 -10.62 -7.48
N LYS A 348 9.52 -9.92 -6.86
CA LYS A 348 9.05 -8.61 -7.32
C LYS A 348 9.85 -7.50 -6.66
N ILE A 349 10.17 -6.44 -7.39
CA ILE A 349 10.76 -5.23 -6.82
C ILE A 349 9.67 -4.49 -6.06
N ILE A 350 9.79 -4.44 -4.74
CA ILE A 350 8.79 -3.84 -3.84
C ILE A 350 9.21 -2.48 -3.28
N LYS A 351 10.50 -2.15 -3.37
CA LYS A 351 11.04 -0.87 -2.95
C LYS A 351 12.28 -0.53 -3.76
N THR A 352 12.43 0.75 -4.09
CA THR A 352 13.61 1.30 -4.76
C THR A 352 14.13 2.52 -4.02
N VAL A 353 15.45 2.72 -4.05
CA VAL A 353 16.09 3.99 -3.68
C VAL A 353 16.90 4.46 -4.87
N TYR A 354 16.56 5.64 -5.36
CA TYR A 354 17.15 6.24 -6.56
C TYR A 354 17.95 7.50 -6.18
N ASP A 355 19.22 7.55 -6.59
CA ASP A 355 20.03 8.77 -6.51
C ASP A 355 19.79 9.62 -7.75
N SER A 356 19.11 10.75 -7.57
CA SER A 356 18.78 11.66 -8.67
C SER A 356 19.95 12.47 -9.19
N LEU A 357 21.04 12.62 -8.42
CA LEU A 357 22.24 13.35 -8.85
C LEU A 357 23.11 12.47 -9.76
N GLU A 358 23.25 11.20 -9.40
CA GLU A 358 23.99 10.22 -10.18
C GLU A 358 23.11 9.48 -11.20
N GLU A 359 21.80 9.73 -11.18
CA GLU A 359 20.78 9.16 -12.07
C GLU A 359 20.81 7.63 -12.11
N LYS A 360 20.97 7.01 -10.92
CA LYS A 360 21.03 5.55 -10.78
C LYS A 360 20.26 5.05 -9.55
N TYR A 361 19.77 3.82 -9.60
CA TYR A 361 19.32 3.13 -8.40
C TYR A 361 20.53 2.72 -7.56
N ILE A 362 20.44 2.97 -6.25
CA ILE A 362 21.47 2.60 -5.27
C ILE A 362 21.04 1.39 -4.44
N LYS A 363 19.72 1.17 -4.30
CA LYS A 363 19.17 0.08 -3.50
C LYS A 363 17.84 -0.40 -4.07
N MET A 364 17.61 -1.71 -3.98
CA MET A 364 16.32 -2.33 -4.27
C MET A 364 15.98 -3.36 -3.19
N GLU A 365 14.71 -3.43 -2.82
CA GLU A 365 14.16 -4.51 -2.00
C GLU A 365 13.30 -5.39 -2.89
N LEU A 366 13.58 -6.69 -2.84
CA LEU A 366 12.86 -7.72 -3.59
C LEU A 366 12.07 -8.58 -2.63
N GLY A 367 10.87 -8.97 -2.99
CA GLY A 367 10.08 -9.85 -2.14
C GLY A 367 8.60 -9.75 -2.38
N GLN A 368 7.86 -10.15 -1.36
CA GLN A 368 6.41 -9.96 -1.28
C GLN A 368 6.09 -8.62 -0.62
N PRO A 369 5.04 -7.93 -1.02
CA PRO A 369 4.67 -6.66 -0.39
C PRO A 369 4.40 -6.86 1.09
N LYS A 370 4.83 -5.89 1.89
CA LYS A 370 4.44 -5.80 3.29
C LYS A 370 2.92 -5.66 3.38
N LYS A 371 2.35 -6.14 4.48
CA LYS A 371 0.94 -5.91 4.79
C LYS A 371 0.66 -4.41 4.85
N THR A 372 -0.49 -3.99 4.36
CA THR A 372 -0.96 -2.61 4.51
C THR A 372 -1.20 -2.28 5.99
N ILE A 373 -1.33 -1.00 6.33
CA ILE A 373 -1.66 -0.57 7.70
C ILE A 373 -2.98 -1.19 8.16
N ALA A 374 -3.96 -1.34 7.26
CA ALA A 374 -5.22 -2.03 7.52
C ALA A 374 -5.01 -3.49 7.97
N ASP A 375 -4.10 -4.21 7.31
CA ASP A 375 -3.75 -5.58 7.66
C ASP A 375 -3.01 -5.68 9.01
N MET A 376 -2.30 -4.62 9.43
CA MET A 376 -1.57 -4.57 10.70
C MET A 376 -2.46 -4.21 11.90
N ILE A 377 -3.49 -3.38 11.69
CA ILE A 377 -4.39 -2.94 12.78
C ILE A 377 -5.18 -4.12 13.33
N THR A 378 -5.62 -5.04 12.48
CA THR A 378 -6.35 -6.25 12.88
C THR A 378 -5.52 -7.16 13.81
N VAL A 379 -4.18 -7.15 13.68
CA VAL A 379 -3.27 -7.96 14.52
C VAL A 379 -2.97 -7.31 15.88
N LYS A 380 -3.02 -5.97 15.98
CA LYS A 380 -2.68 -5.24 17.22
C LYS A 380 -3.74 -5.34 18.32
N ASN A 381 -4.98 -5.59 17.97
CA ASN A 381 -6.06 -5.72 18.97
C ASN A 381 -6.03 -7.06 19.75
N LEU A 382 -5.14 -7.99 19.41
CA LEU A 382 -4.97 -9.28 20.10
C LEU A 382 -3.83 -9.29 21.13
N GLY A 383 -3.11 -8.20 21.31
CA GLY A 383 -1.94 -8.09 22.21
C GLY A 383 -2.12 -7.24 23.46
N GLY A 384 -3.34 -6.93 23.87
CA GLY A 384 -3.63 -6.07 25.02
C GLY A 384 -4.74 -6.60 25.91
N ALA A 385 -4.44 -7.57 26.73
CA ALA A 385 -5.16 -7.88 27.97
C ALA A 385 -4.14 -8.27 29.04
#